data_007a21a578f93ca56ae7254ab96a7b7c
#
_entry.id   007a21a578f93ca56ae7254ab96a7b7c
#
_cell.length_a   1.000
_cell.length_b   1.000
_cell.length_c   1.000
_cell.angle_alpha   90.00
_cell.angle_beta   90.00
_cell.angle_gamma   90.00
#
_symmetry.space_group_name_H-M   'P 1'
#
loop_
_entity.id
_entity.type
_entity.pdbx_description
1 polymer ?
#
loop_
_entity_poly.entity_id
_entity_poly.type
_entity_poly.pdbx_seq_one_letter_code
_entity_poly.pdbx_strand_id
1 'polypeptide(L)'
;MKTRSIAAAAVAILAVVAIILAVVGYYGIQRFKTPAPTKTATASSAPIDVQGGDIQAYYNQGITWGKCAQGTFDSYRGVNSSDPNEYQCAFLKAPLDWDNPDGDQITLALAIHRSGAKDAPALFINPGGPGGPVVSALPYYSAQGLGESVVKAYDIVALDPRGVGDSTPVFCMTDEEKDEYNAGAETDGVDDSPQSAIAEAEEGSRDLADGCRDHSGSIFEHIDTVSAARDFDMVRAVLGQETLNLLGYSYGTFLGATYAGLFPERVGRFVLDGALDPTLSVNEVSALQMRGLDASLQHWISDCATQATCPMGRNLQEGIETVRSFLDSLEDNPMRTNDPNRPLTENLAVTALTGAMYNTQW
;
A
#
# COMPACT_ATOMS: atom_id res chain seq x y z
N MET A 1 36.75 15.67 -30.53
CA MET A 1 36.34 14.37 -29.93
C MET A 1 35.31 14.50 -28.80
N LYS A 2 35.03 15.72 -28.30
CA LYS A 2 34.01 15.94 -27.21
C LYS A 2 32.53 15.86 -27.64
N THR A 3 32.19 16.14 -28.89
CA THR A 3 30.81 16.20 -29.39
C THR A 3 30.15 14.84 -29.59
N ARG A 4 30.89 13.75 -29.76
CA ARG A 4 30.33 12.38 -29.91
C ARG A 4 29.96 11.75 -28.55
N SER A 5 30.62 12.15 -27.48
CA SER A 5 30.36 11.66 -26.12
C SER A 5 29.03 12.20 -25.57
N ILE A 6 28.73 13.50 -25.83
CA ILE A 6 27.50 14.15 -25.36
C ILE A 6 26.27 13.58 -26.10
N ALA A 7 26.37 13.30 -27.40
CA ALA A 7 25.27 12.72 -28.15
C ALA A 7 24.94 11.27 -27.71
N ALA A 8 25.96 10.48 -27.34
CA ALA A 8 25.75 9.11 -26.84
C ALA A 8 25.12 9.10 -25.43
N ALA A 9 25.51 10.03 -24.55
CA ALA A 9 24.91 10.20 -23.24
C ALA A 9 23.44 10.66 -23.35
N ALA A 10 23.14 11.61 -24.23
CA ALA A 10 21.77 12.07 -24.46
C ALA A 10 20.85 10.96 -25.02
N VAL A 11 21.36 10.08 -25.89
CA VAL A 11 20.59 8.93 -26.41
C VAL A 11 20.38 7.87 -25.31
N ALA A 12 21.35 7.65 -24.44
CA ALA A 12 21.23 6.73 -23.30
C ALA A 12 20.20 7.24 -22.28
N ILE A 13 20.24 8.51 -21.94
CA ILE A 13 19.27 9.17 -21.06
C ILE A 13 17.86 9.08 -21.66
N LEU A 14 17.71 9.34 -22.96
CA LEU A 14 16.42 9.22 -23.65
C LEU A 14 15.88 7.77 -23.66
N ALA A 15 16.74 6.76 -23.69
CA ALA A 15 16.35 5.36 -23.62
C ALA A 15 15.88 4.95 -22.21
N VAL A 16 16.57 5.39 -21.15
CA VAL A 16 16.14 5.19 -19.75
C VAL A 16 14.82 5.89 -19.49
N VAL A 17 14.68 7.11 -19.97
CA VAL A 17 13.45 7.89 -19.88
C VAL A 17 12.32 7.24 -20.67
N ALA A 18 12.57 6.72 -21.84
CA ALA A 18 11.54 6.00 -22.63
C ALA A 18 11.07 4.72 -21.90
N ILE A 19 11.96 4.03 -21.19
CA ILE A 19 11.61 2.86 -20.38
C ILE A 19 10.82 3.29 -19.14
N ILE A 20 11.26 4.31 -18.42
CA ILE A 20 10.53 4.86 -17.27
C ILE A 20 9.16 5.40 -17.71
N LEU A 21 9.08 6.15 -18.80
CA LEU A 21 7.82 6.64 -19.36
C LEU A 21 6.94 5.52 -19.91
N ALA A 22 7.50 4.45 -20.45
CA ALA A 22 6.74 3.26 -20.87
C ALA A 22 6.18 2.51 -19.65
N VAL A 23 6.94 2.41 -18.57
CA VAL A 23 6.53 1.76 -17.32
C VAL A 23 5.54 2.64 -16.55
N VAL A 24 5.84 3.91 -16.33
CA VAL A 24 4.93 4.88 -15.71
C VAL A 24 3.71 5.10 -16.61
N GLY A 25 3.88 5.15 -17.93
CA GLY A 25 2.79 5.23 -18.90
C GLY A 25 1.93 3.98 -18.93
N TYR A 26 2.52 2.79 -18.95
CA TYR A 26 1.76 1.54 -18.99
C TYR A 26 1.00 1.28 -17.68
N TYR A 27 1.59 1.59 -16.53
CA TYR A 27 0.96 1.40 -15.21
C TYR A 27 0.24 2.66 -14.68
N GLY A 28 0.66 3.87 -15.05
CA GLY A 28 0.10 5.14 -14.60
C GLY A 28 -1.08 5.63 -15.44
N ILE A 29 -0.97 5.67 -16.78
CA ILE A 29 -2.01 6.22 -17.68
C ILE A 29 -3.31 5.41 -17.65
N GLN A 30 -3.26 4.15 -17.30
CA GLN A 30 -4.46 3.33 -17.14
C GLN A 30 -5.26 3.65 -15.87
N ARG A 31 -4.66 4.27 -14.85
CA ARG A 31 -5.35 4.64 -13.60
C ARG A 31 -6.08 5.98 -13.66
N PHE A 32 -5.68 6.91 -14.51
CA PHE A 32 -6.11 8.31 -14.46
C PHE A 32 -7.20 8.73 -15.47
N LYS A 33 -7.82 7.80 -16.20
CA LYS A 33 -8.87 8.13 -17.18
C LYS A 33 -10.31 8.08 -16.67
N THR A 34 -10.52 7.77 -15.42
CA THR A 34 -11.85 7.87 -14.79
C THR A 34 -11.76 8.75 -13.56
N PRO A 35 -12.58 9.81 -13.45
CA PRO A 35 -12.76 10.45 -12.15
C PRO A 35 -13.16 9.34 -11.17
N ALA A 36 -12.57 9.36 -9.98
CA ALA A 36 -12.95 8.42 -8.93
C ALA A 36 -14.47 8.51 -8.77
N PRO A 37 -15.24 7.45 -8.99
CA PRO A 37 -16.64 7.51 -8.65
C PRO A 37 -16.69 7.79 -7.16
N THR A 38 -17.48 8.76 -6.76
CA THR A 38 -17.90 8.93 -5.38
C THR A 38 -18.60 7.62 -5.02
N LYS A 39 -17.82 6.65 -4.49
CA LYS A 39 -18.36 5.36 -4.06
C LYS A 39 -19.22 5.62 -2.85
N THR A 40 -20.50 5.86 -3.08
CA THR A 40 -21.49 5.51 -2.06
C THR A 40 -21.44 4.00 -1.99
N ALA A 41 -20.84 3.45 -0.94
CA ALA A 41 -20.77 2.02 -0.71
C ALA A 41 -22.20 1.48 -0.61
N THR A 42 -22.71 0.98 -1.70
CA THR A 42 -23.96 0.21 -1.75
C THR A 42 -23.59 -1.27 -1.77
N ALA A 43 -22.97 -1.73 -0.67
CA ALA A 43 -22.96 -3.16 -0.41
C ALA A 43 -24.38 -3.61 -0.11
N SER A 44 -24.76 -4.75 -0.64
CA SER A 44 -26.06 -5.38 -0.46
C SER A 44 -26.34 -5.84 0.99
N SER A 45 -25.38 -5.69 1.90
CA SER A 45 -25.51 -6.01 3.32
C SER A 45 -25.10 -4.80 4.16
N ALA A 46 -26.09 -4.10 4.72
CA ALA A 46 -25.81 -3.11 5.75
C ALA A 46 -25.20 -3.80 6.98
N PRO A 47 -24.23 -3.16 7.67
CA PRO A 47 -23.72 -3.70 8.92
C PRO A 47 -24.86 -3.86 9.93
N ILE A 48 -24.83 -4.95 10.69
CA ILE A 48 -25.77 -5.18 11.78
C ILE A 48 -25.51 -4.10 12.84
N ASP A 49 -26.57 -3.44 13.29
CA ASP A 49 -26.44 -2.42 14.34
C ASP A 49 -26.02 -3.11 15.65
N VAL A 50 -24.79 -2.82 16.10
CA VAL A 50 -24.29 -3.32 17.38
C VAL A 50 -24.71 -2.30 18.43
N GLN A 51 -25.55 -2.69 19.37
CA GLN A 51 -25.88 -1.85 20.52
C GLN A 51 -24.62 -1.72 21.38
N GLY A 52 -24.05 -0.50 21.45
CA GLY A 52 -22.84 -0.21 22.21
C GLY A 52 -22.96 -0.55 23.69
N GLY A 53 -21.83 -0.69 24.36
CA GLY A 53 -21.72 -0.85 25.80
C GLY A 53 -20.92 -2.05 26.27
N ASP A 54 -20.89 -3.11 25.53
CA ASP A 54 -20.13 -4.31 25.87
C ASP A 54 -19.20 -4.70 24.73
N ILE A 55 -17.92 -4.80 25.00
CA ILE A 55 -16.92 -5.29 24.05
C ILE A 55 -17.34 -6.66 23.47
N GLN A 56 -18.04 -7.48 24.26
CA GLN A 56 -18.56 -8.77 23.82
C GLN A 56 -19.62 -8.65 22.74
N ALA A 57 -20.34 -7.52 22.67
CA ALA A 57 -21.32 -7.30 21.61
C ALA A 57 -20.65 -7.29 20.22
N TYR A 58 -19.45 -6.70 20.12
CA TYR A 58 -18.67 -6.71 18.87
C TYR A 58 -18.18 -8.11 18.52
N TYR A 59 -17.75 -8.89 19.48
CA TYR A 59 -17.30 -10.28 19.26
C TYR A 59 -18.41 -11.25 18.93
N ASN A 60 -19.66 -10.96 19.37
CA ASN A 60 -20.82 -11.81 19.16
C ASN A 60 -21.74 -11.33 18.02
N GLN A 61 -21.36 -10.26 17.31
CA GLN A 61 -22.16 -9.78 16.19
C GLN A 61 -22.23 -10.83 15.08
N GLY A 62 -23.38 -10.88 14.39
CA GLY A 62 -23.54 -11.73 13.22
C GLY A 62 -22.81 -11.14 12.01
N ILE A 63 -22.38 -12.00 11.08
CA ILE A 63 -21.88 -11.58 9.77
C ILE A 63 -22.84 -12.04 8.68
N THR A 64 -23.19 -11.11 7.77
CA THR A 64 -24.01 -11.41 6.61
C THR A 64 -23.19 -11.21 5.35
N TRP A 65 -22.86 -12.30 4.69
CA TRP A 65 -22.14 -12.28 3.42
C TRP A 65 -23.09 -11.96 2.26
N GLY A 66 -22.72 -11.01 1.43
CA GLY A 66 -23.46 -10.61 0.25
C GLY A 66 -22.56 -10.50 -0.98
N LYS A 67 -23.14 -10.09 -2.10
CA LYS A 67 -22.35 -9.77 -3.29
C LYS A 67 -21.50 -8.53 -3.03
N CYS A 68 -20.26 -8.55 -3.50
CA CYS A 68 -19.42 -7.35 -3.48
C CYS A 68 -20.01 -6.26 -4.37
N ALA A 69 -19.83 -5.00 -4.00
CA ALA A 69 -20.29 -3.88 -4.79
C ALA A 69 -19.58 -3.85 -6.16
N GLN A 70 -20.24 -3.28 -7.16
CA GLN A 70 -19.61 -3.07 -8.46
C GLN A 70 -18.39 -2.16 -8.28
N GLY A 71 -17.26 -2.53 -8.85
CA GLY A 71 -16.02 -1.76 -8.76
C GLY A 71 -15.15 -2.08 -7.54
N THR A 72 -15.58 -2.93 -6.59
CA THR A 72 -14.76 -3.33 -5.44
C THR A 72 -13.38 -3.85 -5.87
N PHE A 73 -13.30 -4.56 -6.99
CA PHE A 73 -12.08 -5.21 -7.48
C PHE A 73 -11.43 -4.50 -8.69
N ASP A 74 -11.90 -3.31 -9.07
CA ASP A 74 -11.42 -2.60 -10.27
C ASP A 74 -9.95 -2.15 -10.19
N SER A 75 -9.41 -2.05 -8.98
CA SER A 75 -8.01 -1.65 -8.76
C SER A 75 -7.00 -2.71 -9.22
N TYR A 76 -7.42 -3.97 -9.37
CA TYR A 76 -6.57 -5.07 -9.80
C TYR A 76 -6.97 -5.55 -11.20
N ARG A 77 -6.44 -4.86 -12.22
CA ARG A 77 -6.66 -5.22 -13.62
C ARG A 77 -5.94 -6.51 -13.97
N GLY A 78 -6.64 -7.41 -14.69
CA GLY A 78 -6.09 -8.65 -15.20
C GLY A 78 -6.47 -9.90 -14.43
N VAL A 79 -7.15 -9.77 -13.30
CA VAL A 79 -7.81 -10.88 -12.63
C VAL A 79 -9.25 -10.91 -13.12
N ASN A 80 -9.59 -11.90 -13.93
CA ASN A 80 -10.98 -12.18 -14.28
C ASN A 80 -11.65 -12.80 -13.04
N SER A 81 -12.21 -11.98 -12.16
CA SER A 81 -13.18 -12.43 -11.17
C SER A 81 -14.49 -12.76 -11.91
N SER A 82 -14.46 -13.83 -12.70
CA SER A 82 -15.54 -14.15 -13.63
C SER A 82 -16.78 -14.70 -12.94
N ASP A 83 -16.69 -15.09 -11.67
CA ASP A 83 -17.84 -15.57 -10.89
C ASP A 83 -18.10 -14.66 -9.67
N PRO A 84 -19.18 -13.85 -9.69
CA PRO A 84 -19.54 -13.03 -8.54
C PRO A 84 -19.98 -13.88 -7.31
N ASN A 85 -20.08 -15.21 -7.45
CA ASN A 85 -20.34 -16.09 -6.32
C ASN A 85 -19.04 -16.61 -5.68
N GLU A 86 -17.90 -16.43 -6.33
CA GLU A 86 -16.59 -16.81 -5.83
C GLU A 86 -16.12 -15.88 -4.69
N TYR A 87 -16.50 -14.60 -4.78
CA TYR A 87 -16.19 -13.59 -3.79
C TYR A 87 -17.45 -13.07 -3.11
N GLN A 88 -17.42 -12.99 -1.80
CA GLN A 88 -18.48 -12.41 -1.00
C GLN A 88 -17.91 -11.28 -0.14
N CYS A 89 -18.69 -10.23 0.05
CA CYS A 89 -18.32 -9.09 0.87
C CYS A 89 -19.26 -8.96 2.08
N ALA A 90 -18.74 -8.39 3.15
CA ALA A 90 -19.49 -8.10 4.37
C ALA A 90 -18.93 -6.85 5.05
N PHE A 91 -19.71 -6.31 5.96
CA PHE A 91 -19.29 -5.25 6.87
C PHE A 91 -19.55 -5.66 8.31
N LEU A 92 -18.62 -5.28 9.18
CA LEU A 92 -18.75 -5.44 10.62
C LEU A 92 -18.60 -4.08 11.32
N LYS A 93 -19.12 -3.96 12.51
CA LYS A 93 -18.88 -2.84 13.40
C LYS A 93 -17.69 -3.13 14.31
N ALA A 94 -16.89 -2.10 14.57
CA ALA A 94 -15.88 -2.11 15.61
C ALA A 94 -15.99 -0.81 16.43
N PRO A 95 -15.56 -0.79 17.69
CA PRO A 95 -15.47 0.48 18.40
C PRO A 95 -14.42 1.35 17.73
N LEU A 96 -14.66 2.66 17.67
CA LEU A 96 -13.64 3.62 17.28
C LEU A 96 -12.44 3.50 18.22
N ASP A 97 -12.70 3.57 19.52
CA ASP A 97 -11.72 3.41 20.59
C ASP A 97 -11.98 2.10 21.34
N TRP A 98 -11.03 1.16 21.28
CA TRP A 98 -11.10 -0.12 21.98
C TRP A 98 -11.04 -0.01 23.50
N ASP A 99 -10.56 1.12 24.02
CA ASP A 99 -10.52 1.40 25.45
C ASP A 99 -11.82 2.10 25.93
N ASN A 100 -12.68 2.56 24.99
CA ASN A 100 -14.01 3.12 25.22
C ASN A 100 -15.06 2.54 24.26
N PRO A 101 -15.41 1.25 24.39
CA PRO A 101 -16.29 0.55 23.45
C PRO A 101 -17.74 1.06 23.42
N ASP A 102 -18.14 1.88 24.38
CA ASP A 102 -19.45 2.56 24.44
C ASP A 102 -19.52 3.82 23.58
N GLY A 103 -18.38 4.27 23.06
CA GLY A 103 -18.25 5.46 22.23
C GLY A 103 -18.66 5.25 20.78
N ASP A 104 -18.09 6.06 19.90
CA ASP A 104 -18.33 5.99 18.46
C ASP A 104 -17.87 4.67 17.87
N GLN A 105 -18.48 4.30 16.75
CA GLN A 105 -18.23 3.06 16.02
C GLN A 105 -17.69 3.34 14.63
N ILE A 106 -16.85 2.43 14.17
CA ILE A 106 -16.39 2.38 12.79
C ILE A 106 -16.98 1.17 12.08
N THR A 107 -16.88 1.18 10.76
CA THR A 107 -17.25 0.05 9.90
C THR A 107 -15.99 -0.56 9.33
N LEU A 108 -15.86 -1.88 9.41
CA LEU A 108 -14.79 -2.65 8.81
C LEU A 108 -15.33 -3.41 7.60
N ALA A 109 -14.65 -3.29 6.47
CA ALA A 109 -14.98 -3.97 5.23
C ALA A 109 -14.21 -5.28 5.10
N LEU A 110 -14.91 -6.32 4.70
CA LEU A 110 -14.35 -7.65 4.50
C LEU A 110 -14.72 -8.20 3.13
N ALA A 111 -13.82 -8.98 2.57
CA ALA A 111 -14.13 -9.87 1.47
C ALA A 111 -13.59 -11.28 1.76
N ILE A 112 -14.24 -12.29 1.20
CA ILE A 112 -13.83 -13.68 1.35
C ILE A 112 -13.88 -14.40 0.01
N HIS A 113 -12.85 -15.18 -0.28
CA HIS A 113 -12.85 -16.19 -1.33
C HIS A 113 -12.99 -17.55 -0.68
N ARG A 114 -14.04 -18.28 -1.03
CA ARG A 114 -14.33 -19.60 -0.46
C ARG A 114 -13.53 -20.68 -1.18
N SER A 115 -12.81 -21.49 -0.42
CA SER A 115 -12.09 -22.66 -0.95
C SER A 115 -13.04 -23.76 -1.49
N GLY A 116 -14.30 -23.74 -1.07
CA GLY A 116 -15.27 -24.80 -1.33
C GLY A 116 -15.08 -26.06 -0.45
N ALA A 117 -14.02 -26.11 0.35
CA ALA A 117 -13.83 -27.21 1.30
C ALA A 117 -14.75 -27.07 2.51
N LYS A 118 -15.25 -28.20 3.00
CA LYS A 118 -16.08 -28.19 4.20
C LYS A 118 -15.24 -27.80 5.42
N ASP A 119 -15.73 -26.87 6.23
CA ASP A 119 -15.10 -26.41 7.47
C ASP A 119 -13.64 -25.91 7.24
N ALA A 120 -13.39 -25.27 6.08
CA ALA A 120 -12.09 -24.71 5.78
C ALA A 120 -11.68 -23.63 6.80
N PRO A 121 -10.44 -23.66 7.32
CA PRO A 121 -9.98 -22.60 8.18
C PRO A 121 -9.81 -21.29 7.39
N ALA A 122 -10.05 -20.16 8.04
CA ALA A 122 -9.79 -18.86 7.46
C ALA A 122 -8.27 -18.56 7.43
N LEU A 123 -7.78 -18.02 6.31
CA LEU A 123 -6.46 -17.42 6.18
C LEU A 123 -6.62 -15.94 5.90
N PHE A 124 -6.25 -15.11 6.85
CA PHE A 124 -6.20 -13.68 6.67
C PHE A 124 -4.94 -13.29 5.89
N ILE A 125 -5.07 -12.32 5.00
CA ILE A 125 -3.95 -11.74 4.28
C ILE A 125 -3.81 -10.26 4.63
N ASN A 126 -2.57 -9.80 4.76
CA ASN A 126 -2.26 -8.37 4.87
C ASN A 126 -1.00 -8.05 4.06
N PRO A 127 -1.12 -7.28 2.95
CA PRO A 127 0.01 -6.96 2.07
C PRO A 127 0.96 -5.92 2.64
N GLY A 128 0.61 -5.31 3.76
CA GLY A 128 1.44 -4.28 4.39
C GLY A 128 1.04 -2.87 4.00
N GLY A 129 2.00 -2.05 3.80
CA GLY A 129 1.93 -0.59 3.67
C GLY A 129 2.63 0.05 4.88
N PRO A 130 1.92 0.53 5.95
CA PRO A 130 0.47 0.49 6.21
C PRO A 130 -0.38 1.29 5.21
N GLY A 131 -1.69 1.02 5.18
CA GLY A 131 -2.64 1.76 4.34
C GLY A 131 -2.99 1.10 3.00
N GLY A 132 -2.42 -0.06 2.68
CA GLY A 132 -2.81 -0.84 1.51
C GLY A 132 -4.19 -1.50 1.66
N PRO A 133 -5.17 -1.25 0.73
CA PRO A 133 -6.46 -1.91 0.76
C PRO A 133 -6.30 -3.40 0.44
N VAL A 134 -6.94 -4.25 1.24
CA VAL A 134 -6.83 -5.71 1.13
C VAL A 134 -8.03 -6.31 0.39
N VAL A 135 -9.22 -5.75 0.64
CA VAL A 135 -10.47 -6.21 0.01
C VAL A 135 -10.36 -6.15 -1.51
N SER A 136 -9.94 -5.03 -2.06
CA SER A 136 -9.78 -4.87 -3.52
C SER A 136 -8.68 -5.75 -4.11
N ALA A 137 -7.70 -6.18 -3.29
CA ALA A 137 -6.57 -7.01 -3.70
C ALA A 137 -6.88 -8.53 -3.64
N LEU A 138 -7.97 -8.94 -3.02
CA LEU A 138 -8.30 -10.35 -2.81
C LEU A 138 -8.27 -11.21 -4.09
N PRO A 139 -8.80 -10.76 -5.25
CA PRO A 139 -8.74 -11.54 -6.47
C PRO A 139 -7.30 -11.81 -6.95
N TYR A 140 -6.37 -10.88 -6.76
CA TYR A 140 -4.97 -11.11 -7.08
C TYR A 140 -4.39 -12.25 -6.22
N TYR A 141 -4.61 -12.22 -4.90
CA TYR A 141 -4.08 -13.25 -4.01
C TYR A 141 -4.69 -14.61 -4.29
N SER A 142 -5.97 -14.71 -4.49
CA SER A 142 -6.64 -15.99 -4.77
C SER A 142 -6.28 -16.58 -6.13
N ALA A 143 -6.02 -15.74 -7.15
CA ALA A 143 -5.76 -16.22 -8.50
C ALA A 143 -4.27 -16.36 -8.83
N GLN A 144 -3.39 -15.55 -8.26
CA GLN A 144 -1.97 -15.45 -8.66
C GLN A 144 -1.00 -15.36 -7.48
N GLY A 145 -1.37 -14.70 -6.38
CA GLY A 145 -0.48 -14.44 -5.26
C GLY A 145 -0.28 -15.62 -4.31
N LEU A 146 -1.21 -16.59 -4.32
CA LEU A 146 -1.15 -17.80 -3.51
C LEU A 146 -1.09 -19.04 -4.39
N GLY A 147 -0.41 -20.07 -3.92
CA GLY A 147 -0.41 -21.36 -4.60
C GLY A 147 -1.79 -22.04 -4.53
N GLU A 148 -2.15 -22.78 -5.59
CA GLU A 148 -3.44 -23.47 -5.71
C GLU A 148 -3.77 -24.36 -4.49
N SER A 149 -2.75 -24.99 -3.88
CA SER A 149 -2.91 -25.82 -2.69
C SER A 149 -3.38 -25.03 -1.47
N VAL A 150 -2.96 -23.77 -1.33
CA VAL A 150 -3.37 -22.88 -0.24
C VAL A 150 -4.81 -22.43 -0.47
N VAL A 151 -5.14 -21.97 -1.68
CA VAL A 151 -6.48 -21.49 -2.04
C VAL A 151 -7.53 -22.61 -1.90
N LYS A 152 -7.16 -23.87 -2.15
CA LYS A 152 -8.05 -25.02 -1.93
C LYS A 152 -8.19 -25.44 -0.46
N ALA A 153 -7.21 -25.09 0.38
CA ALA A 153 -7.20 -25.52 1.78
C ALA A 153 -7.79 -24.50 2.75
N TYR A 154 -7.82 -23.22 2.37
CA TYR A 154 -8.25 -22.10 3.21
C TYR A 154 -9.31 -21.26 2.55
N ASP A 155 -10.27 -20.79 3.32
CA ASP A 155 -11.05 -19.61 2.94
C ASP A 155 -10.17 -18.37 3.10
N ILE A 156 -9.91 -17.67 2.01
CA ILE A 156 -9.02 -16.50 2.03
C ILE A 156 -9.83 -15.27 2.44
N VAL A 157 -9.43 -14.64 3.53
CA VAL A 157 -10.12 -13.48 4.11
C VAL A 157 -9.29 -12.23 3.92
N ALA A 158 -9.87 -11.24 3.26
CA ALA A 158 -9.37 -9.89 3.17
C ALA A 158 -10.15 -9.00 4.14
N LEU A 159 -9.44 -8.28 4.99
CA LEU A 159 -9.98 -7.27 5.88
C LEU A 159 -9.25 -5.96 5.58
N ASP A 160 -9.98 -4.95 5.14
CA ASP A 160 -9.43 -3.60 5.09
C ASP A 160 -9.24 -3.10 6.52
N PRO A 161 -8.01 -2.80 6.95
CA PRO A 161 -7.78 -2.26 8.28
C PRO A 161 -8.57 -0.96 8.51
N ARG A 162 -8.80 -0.60 9.78
CA ARG A 162 -9.35 0.72 10.13
C ARG A 162 -8.54 1.84 9.46
N GLY A 163 -9.21 2.83 8.93
CA GLY A 163 -8.58 3.92 8.17
C GLY A 163 -8.30 3.62 6.70
N VAL A 164 -8.58 2.40 6.21
CA VAL A 164 -8.13 1.92 4.89
C VAL A 164 -9.30 1.43 4.03
N GLY A 165 -9.23 1.69 2.74
CA GLY A 165 -10.06 1.08 1.71
C GLY A 165 -11.55 1.36 1.88
N ASP A 166 -12.34 0.29 1.88
CA ASP A 166 -13.80 0.33 2.07
C ASP A 166 -14.20 0.26 3.56
N SER A 167 -13.25 0.09 4.51
CA SER A 167 -13.45 0.36 5.94
C SER A 167 -13.63 1.85 6.17
N THR A 168 -14.08 2.28 7.38
CA THR A 168 -14.12 3.71 7.68
C THR A 168 -12.75 4.34 7.39
N PRO A 169 -12.61 5.16 6.32
CA PRO A 169 -11.32 5.54 5.79
C PRO A 169 -10.75 6.78 6.45
N VAL A 170 -9.43 6.95 6.37
CA VAL A 170 -8.73 8.21 6.65
C VAL A 170 -8.43 8.92 5.33
N PHE A 171 -8.78 10.20 5.27
CA PHE A 171 -8.43 11.12 4.20
C PHE A 171 -7.64 12.28 4.79
N CYS A 172 -6.56 12.67 4.13
CA CYS A 172 -5.70 13.75 4.62
C CYS A 172 -5.67 14.95 3.68
N MET A 173 -6.08 14.75 2.43
CA MET A 173 -6.04 15.76 1.39
C MET A 173 -6.96 15.39 0.22
N THR A 174 -7.32 16.36 -0.59
CA THR A 174 -8.00 16.14 -1.87
C THR A 174 -7.09 15.45 -2.88
N ASP A 175 -7.64 15.03 -4.01
CA ASP A 175 -6.84 14.41 -5.07
C ASP A 175 -5.85 15.42 -5.68
N GLU A 176 -6.24 16.69 -5.81
CA GLU A 176 -5.40 17.78 -6.29
C GLU A 176 -4.24 18.06 -5.32
N GLU A 177 -4.52 18.22 -4.03
CA GLU A 177 -3.48 18.41 -3.00
C GLU A 177 -2.53 17.22 -2.92
N LYS A 178 -3.04 16.01 -3.10
CA LYS A 178 -2.21 14.80 -3.14
C LYS A 178 -1.29 14.76 -4.36
N ASP A 179 -1.77 15.22 -5.51
CA ASP A 179 -0.94 15.33 -6.71
C ASP A 179 0.19 16.35 -6.51
N GLU A 180 -0.11 17.50 -5.92
CA GLU A 180 0.89 18.53 -5.57
C GLU A 180 1.88 18.01 -4.54
N TYR A 181 1.41 17.40 -3.47
CA TYR A 181 2.26 16.79 -2.44
C TYR A 181 3.21 15.73 -3.03
N ASN A 182 2.71 14.86 -3.91
CA ASN A 182 3.53 13.82 -4.55
C ASN A 182 4.52 14.40 -5.58
N ALA A 183 4.21 15.51 -6.21
CA ALA A 183 5.12 16.20 -7.13
C ALA A 183 6.33 16.80 -6.41
N GLY A 184 6.20 17.07 -5.13
CA GLY A 184 7.19 17.83 -4.33
C GLY A 184 6.99 19.34 -4.47
N ALA A 185 7.53 20.09 -3.52
CA ALA A 185 7.48 21.56 -3.57
C ALA A 185 8.32 22.09 -4.73
N GLU A 186 7.86 23.20 -5.36
CA GLU A 186 8.70 23.96 -6.28
C GLU A 186 9.83 24.63 -5.48
N THR A 187 11.06 24.31 -5.81
CA THR A 187 12.27 24.76 -5.06
C THR A 187 12.84 26.07 -5.57
N ASP A 188 12.14 26.78 -6.47
CA ASP A 188 12.60 28.04 -7.04
C ASP A 188 12.88 29.11 -5.94
N GLY A 189 14.16 29.26 -5.60
CA GLY A 189 14.65 30.28 -4.69
C GLY A 189 14.65 29.92 -3.21
N VAL A 190 14.50 28.65 -2.88
CA VAL A 190 14.60 28.12 -1.50
C VAL A 190 16.08 27.97 -1.10
N ASP A 191 16.37 28.13 0.20
CA ASP A 191 17.68 27.88 0.79
C ASP A 191 17.95 26.36 0.83
N ASP A 192 18.85 25.86 -0.03
CA ASP A 192 19.23 24.43 -0.14
C ASP A 192 20.02 23.90 1.07
N SER A 193 20.03 24.64 2.19
CA SER A 193 20.71 24.15 3.40
C SER A 193 20.00 22.93 4.00
N PRO A 194 20.74 21.98 4.60
CA PRO A 194 20.14 20.85 5.30
C PRO A 194 19.14 21.28 6.38
N GLN A 195 19.30 22.45 6.97
CA GLN A 195 18.39 23.00 7.99
C GLN A 195 17.08 23.45 7.35
N SER A 196 17.11 24.05 6.18
CA SER A 196 15.90 24.46 5.44
C SER A 196 15.11 23.22 5.02
N ALA A 197 15.77 22.22 4.44
CA ALA A 197 15.12 20.96 4.04
C ALA A 197 14.44 20.22 5.22
N ILE A 198 15.07 20.24 6.41
CA ILE A 198 14.45 19.67 7.62
C ILE A 198 13.21 20.47 8.03
N ALA A 199 13.31 21.81 8.04
CA ALA A 199 12.21 22.67 8.42
C ALA A 199 11.00 22.51 7.49
N GLU A 200 11.24 22.43 6.19
CA GLU A 200 10.22 22.17 5.16
C GLU A 200 9.56 20.79 5.32
N ALA A 201 10.35 19.74 5.55
CA ALA A 201 9.82 18.41 5.81
C ALA A 201 8.98 18.35 7.11
N GLU A 202 9.37 19.11 8.15
CA GLU A 202 8.57 19.23 9.38
C GLU A 202 7.27 20.00 9.14
N GLU A 203 7.28 21.07 8.34
CA GLU A 203 6.09 21.84 7.99
C GLU A 203 5.14 20.98 7.18
N GLY A 204 5.58 20.34 6.10
CA GLY A 204 4.77 19.43 5.29
C GLY A 204 4.19 18.26 6.09
N SER A 205 4.92 17.76 7.10
CA SER A 205 4.41 16.73 8.00
C SER A 205 3.31 17.25 8.92
N ARG A 206 3.39 18.52 9.37
CA ARG A 206 2.33 19.15 10.17
C ARG A 206 1.08 19.39 9.33
N ASP A 207 1.25 19.93 8.13
CA ASP A 207 0.14 20.20 7.19
C ASP A 207 -0.60 18.90 6.85
N LEU A 208 0.13 17.82 6.59
CA LEU A 208 -0.45 16.49 6.38
C LEU A 208 -1.25 16.02 7.61
N ALA A 209 -0.69 16.15 8.82
CA ALA A 209 -1.36 15.74 10.04
C ALA A 209 -2.62 16.57 10.33
N ASP A 210 -2.59 17.87 10.06
CA ASP A 210 -3.72 18.75 10.22
C ASP A 210 -4.81 18.44 9.17
N GLY A 211 -4.44 18.24 7.91
CA GLY A 211 -5.35 17.78 6.87
C GLY A 211 -6.00 16.43 7.22
N CYS A 212 -5.27 15.48 7.79
CA CYS A 212 -5.84 14.21 8.26
C CYS A 212 -6.90 14.43 9.36
N ARG A 213 -6.66 15.32 10.32
CA ARG A 213 -7.65 15.65 11.39
C ARG A 213 -8.88 16.33 10.80
N ASP A 214 -8.69 17.28 9.90
CA ASP A 214 -9.78 18.07 9.33
C ASP A 214 -10.70 17.25 8.44
N HIS A 215 -10.13 16.33 7.64
CA HIS A 215 -10.90 15.52 6.69
C HIS A 215 -11.42 14.20 7.26
N SER A 216 -10.79 13.65 8.31
CA SER A 216 -11.14 12.32 8.84
C SER A 216 -11.76 12.36 10.24
N GLY A 217 -11.65 13.46 10.95
CA GLY A 217 -12.14 13.56 12.32
C GLY A 217 -11.42 12.60 13.27
N SER A 218 -12.18 12.06 14.23
CA SER A 218 -11.62 11.27 15.33
C SER A 218 -10.99 9.94 14.93
N ILE A 219 -11.31 9.37 13.77
CA ILE A 219 -10.69 8.09 13.38
C ILE A 219 -9.18 8.20 13.19
N PHE A 220 -8.67 9.36 12.81
CA PHE A 220 -7.23 9.58 12.61
C PHE A 220 -6.41 9.27 13.88
N GLU A 221 -6.98 9.47 15.05
CA GLU A 221 -6.32 9.22 16.34
C GLU A 221 -6.37 7.75 16.78
N HIS A 222 -7.11 6.88 16.04
CA HIS A 222 -7.38 5.50 16.41
C HIS A 222 -6.98 4.49 15.33
N ILE A 223 -6.05 4.83 14.43
CA ILE A 223 -5.57 3.94 13.35
C ILE A 223 -4.30 3.17 13.71
N ASP A 224 -3.96 3.10 14.98
CA ASP A 224 -2.77 2.40 15.48
C ASP A 224 -2.84 0.88 15.27
N THR A 225 -1.65 0.24 15.30
CA THR A 225 -1.53 -1.21 15.03
C THR A 225 -2.16 -2.08 16.13
N VAL A 226 -2.20 -1.60 17.38
CA VAL A 226 -2.84 -2.34 18.48
C VAL A 226 -4.34 -2.40 18.27
N SER A 227 -4.97 -1.28 17.91
CA SER A 227 -6.38 -1.23 17.56
C SER A 227 -6.70 -2.08 16.32
N ALA A 228 -5.85 -2.04 15.28
CA ALA A 228 -6.00 -2.89 14.12
C ALA A 228 -5.89 -4.39 14.49
N ALA A 229 -4.94 -4.77 15.34
CA ALA A 229 -4.81 -6.17 15.79
C ALA A 229 -6.04 -6.65 16.60
N ARG A 230 -6.65 -5.77 17.41
CA ARG A 230 -7.92 -6.05 18.10
C ARG A 230 -9.06 -6.24 17.11
N ASP A 231 -9.11 -5.47 16.00
CA ASP A 231 -10.08 -5.68 14.91
C ASP A 231 -9.91 -7.07 14.27
N PHE A 232 -8.68 -7.48 13.99
CA PHE A 232 -8.40 -8.81 13.44
C PHE A 232 -8.87 -9.94 14.39
N ASP A 233 -8.67 -9.77 15.70
CA ASP A 233 -9.13 -10.74 16.68
C ASP A 233 -10.66 -10.80 16.78
N MET A 234 -11.32 -9.66 16.74
CA MET A 234 -12.77 -9.60 16.70
C MET A 234 -13.30 -10.29 15.44
N VAL A 235 -12.76 -9.99 14.27
CA VAL A 235 -13.18 -10.63 13.01
C VAL A 235 -12.91 -12.13 13.03
N ARG A 236 -11.77 -12.58 13.57
CA ARG A 236 -11.50 -14.01 13.82
C ARG A 236 -12.63 -14.67 14.60
N ALA A 237 -13.05 -14.04 15.71
CA ALA A 237 -14.11 -14.60 16.56
C ALA A 237 -15.46 -14.60 15.86
N VAL A 238 -15.84 -13.52 15.16
CA VAL A 238 -17.09 -13.44 14.37
C VAL A 238 -17.13 -14.51 13.27
N LEU A 239 -15.99 -14.88 12.69
CA LEU A 239 -15.87 -15.98 11.73
C LEU A 239 -15.84 -17.36 12.39
N GLY A 240 -15.97 -17.45 13.73
CA GLY A 240 -15.97 -18.71 14.47
C GLY A 240 -14.62 -19.43 14.49
N GLN A 241 -13.52 -18.71 14.22
CA GLN A 241 -12.18 -19.30 14.20
C GLN A 241 -11.59 -19.31 15.61
N GLU A 242 -11.08 -20.47 16.06
CA GLU A 242 -10.41 -20.60 17.36
C GLU A 242 -9.09 -19.83 17.37
N THR A 243 -8.34 -19.92 16.28
CA THR A 243 -7.05 -19.22 16.09
C THR A 243 -7.04 -18.42 14.80
N LEU A 244 -6.25 -17.34 14.76
CA LEU A 244 -5.97 -16.58 13.55
C LEU A 244 -4.87 -17.26 12.73
N ASN A 245 -5.10 -17.51 11.44
CA ASN A 245 -4.02 -17.79 10.50
C ASN A 245 -3.78 -16.53 9.67
N LEU A 246 -2.54 -16.12 9.53
CA LEU A 246 -2.16 -14.86 8.88
C LEU A 246 -0.99 -15.06 7.90
N LEU A 247 -1.17 -14.55 6.70
CA LEU A 247 -0.08 -14.25 5.78
C LEU A 247 0.12 -12.74 5.75
N GLY A 248 1.18 -12.28 6.39
CA GLY A 248 1.56 -10.87 6.47
C GLY A 248 2.81 -10.57 5.67
N TYR A 249 2.76 -9.55 4.82
CA TYR A 249 3.90 -9.02 4.10
C TYR A 249 4.28 -7.65 4.67
N SER A 250 5.59 -7.34 4.76
CA SER A 250 6.05 -6.01 5.16
C SER A 250 5.41 -5.54 6.49
N TYR A 251 4.68 -4.42 6.52
CA TYR A 251 3.91 -3.98 7.70
C TYR A 251 2.94 -5.05 8.22
N GLY A 252 2.40 -5.92 7.36
CA GLY A 252 1.57 -7.06 7.81
C GLY A 252 2.30 -7.99 8.76
N THR A 253 3.63 -8.03 8.74
CA THR A 253 4.46 -8.76 9.71
C THR A 253 4.49 -8.08 11.07
N PHE A 254 4.54 -6.75 11.10
CA PHE A 254 4.45 -5.96 12.31
C PHE A 254 3.07 -6.11 12.97
N LEU A 255 2.00 -6.05 12.17
CA LEU A 255 0.64 -6.35 12.63
C LEU A 255 0.55 -7.76 13.23
N GLY A 256 1.09 -8.77 12.53
CA GLY A 256 1.12 -10.15 13.00
C GLY A 256 1.91 -10.33 14.30
N ALA A 257 3.05 -9.67 14.45
CA ALA A 257 3.84 -9.69 15.68
C ALA A 257 3.09 -9.01 16.84
N THR A 258 2.44 -7.87 16.57
CA THR A 258 1.61 -7.16 17.55
C THR A 258 0.43 -8.03 17.99
N TYR A 259 -0.26 -8.67 17.04
CA TYR A 259 -1.34 -9.62 17.34
C TYR A 259 -0.86 -10.77 18.24
N ALA A 260 0.28 -11.37 17.90
CA ALA A 260 0.84 -12.47 18.68
C ALA A 260 1.23 -12.06 20.11
N GLY A 261 1.67 -10.82 20.29
CA GLY A 261 1.95 -10.25 21.61
C GLY A 261 0.69 -10.01 22.44
N LEU A 262 -0.40 -9.58 21.80
CA LEU A 262 -1.68 -9.29 22.47
C LEU A 262 -2.50 -10.56 22.76
N PHE A 263 -2.47 -11.53 21.83
CA PHE A 263 -3.32 -12.71 21.84
C PHE A 263 -2.53 -14.02 21.62
N PRO A 264 -1.52 -14.34 22.43
CA PRO A 264 -0.64 -15.49 22.21
C PRO A 264 -1.39 -16.83 22.10
N GLU A 265 -2.49 -16.98 22.86
CA GLU A 265 -3.32 -18.20 22.85
C GLU A 265 -4.20 -18.34 21.57
N ARG A 266 -4.27 -17.28 20.77
CA ARG A 266 -5.11 -17.24 19.57
C ARG A 266 -4.29 -17.24 18.27
N VAL A 267 -3.00 -17.42 18.37
CA VAL A 267 -2.09 -17.54 17.22
C VAL A 267 -2.23 -18.91 16.59
N GLY A 268 -2.58 -18.94 15.31
CA GLY A 268 -2.59 -20.14 14.49
C GLY A 268 -1.31 -20.28 13.65
N ARG A 269 -1.45 -20.34 12.34
CA ARG A 269 -0.34 -20.38 11.39
C ARG A 269 -0.03 -18.99 10.88
N PHE A 270 1.12 -18.46 11.24
CA PHE A 270 1.59 -17.17 10.76
C PHE A 270 2.75 -17.37 9.78
N VAL A 271 2.63 -16.74 8.62
CA VAL A 271 3.73 -16.56 7.67
C VAL A 271 3.97 -15.06 7.57
N LEU A 272 5.17 -14.63 7.95
CA LEU A 272 5.57 -13.23 8.05
C LEU A 272 6.72 -12.99 7.06
N ASP A 273 6.40 -12.48 5.88
CA ASP A 273 7.34 -12.30 4.77
C ASP A 273 7.79 -10.84 4.68
N GLY A 274 9.10 -10.60 4.60
CA GLY A 274 9.69 -9.28 4.71
C GLY A 274 9.53 -8.70 6.13
N ALA A 275 9.90 -9.49 7.14
CA ALA A 275 9.62 -9.22 8.54
C ALA A 275 10.23 -7.89 9.02
N LEU A 276 9.39 -7.07 9.64
CA LEU A 276 9.79 -5.88 10.39
C LEU A 276 10.02 -6.25 11.87
N ASP A 277 11.14 -5.80 12.42
CA ASP A 277 11.42 -5.94 13.85
C ASP A 277 10.57 -4.92 14.63
N PRO A 278 9.62 -5.36 15.47
CA PRO A 278 8.73 -4.46 16.20
C PRO A 278 9.43 -3.66 17.31
N THR A 279 10.68 -3.95 17.60
CA THR A 279 11.48 -3.23 18.61
C THR A 279 12.20 -2.01 18.06
N LEU A 280 12.27 -1.88 16.74
CA LEU A 280 12.94 -0.76 16.07
C LEU A 280 12.06 0.49 16.03
N SER A 281 12.70 1.64 16.15
CA SER A 281 12.06 2.93 15.89
C SER A 281 11.75 3.10 14.40
N VAL A 282 10.83 4.00 14.07
CA VAL A 282 10.47 4.34 12.67
C VAL A 282 11.73 4.72 11.86
N ASN A 283 12.64 5.49 12.44
CA ASN A 283 13.88 5.91 11.79
C ASN A 283 14.81 4.72 11.47
N GLU A 284 14.89 3.74 12.38
CA GLU A 284 15.71 2.54 12.18
C GLU A 284 15.10 1.64 11.09
N VAL A 285 13.77 1.47 11.08
CA VAL A 285 13.05 0.76 10.01
C VAL A 285 13.27 1.45 8.68
N SER A 286 13.11 2.77 8.60
CA SER A 286 13.34 3.55 7.37
C SER A 286 14.77 3.38 6.87
N ALA A 287 15.76 3.47 7.75
CA ALA A 287 17.16 3.28 7.39
C ALA A 287 17.46 1.85 6.89
N LEU A 288 16.78 0.82 7.41
CA LEU A 288 16.88 -0.55 6.92
C LEU A 288 16.28 -0.70 5.52
N GLN A 289 15.10 -0.13 5.30
CA GLN A 289 14.42 -0.14 4.00
C GLN A 289 15.27 0.56 2.93
N MET A 290 15.79 1.76 3.23
CA MET A 290 16.65 2.49 2.30
C MET A 290 17.90 1.70 1.92
N ARG A 291 18.55 1.01 2.87
CA ARG A 291 19.68 0.13 2.56
C ARG A 291 19.29 -1.04 1.65
N GLY A 292 18.10 -1.61 1.85
CA GLY A 292 17.58 -2.68 0.99
C GLY A 292 17.31 -2.20 -0.44
N LEU A 293 16.69 -1.03 -0.59
CA LEU A 293 16.41 -0.40 -1.88
C LEU A 293 17.70 -0.02 -2.62
N ASP A 294 18.70 0.54 -1.90
CA ASP A 294 20.01 0.86 -2.46
C ASP A 294 20.73 -0.42 -2.97
N ALA A 295 20.69 -1.50 -2.19
CA ALA A 295 21.24 -2.79 -2.63
C ALA A 295 20.52 -3.34 -3.87
N SER A 296 19.19 -3.21 -3.97
CA SER A 296 18.41 -3.61 -5.14
C SER A 296 18.79 -2.78 -6.36
N LEU A 297 18.94 -1.47 -6.21
CA LEU A 297 19.38 -0.56 -7.26
C LEU A 297 20.77 -0.94 -7.77
N GLN A 298 21.72 -1.20 -6.87
CA GLN A 298 23.08 -1.60 -7.24
C GLN A 298 23.10 -2.94 -7.98
N HIS A 299 22.28 -3.91 -7.59
CA HIS A 299 22.11 -5.17 -8.29
C HIS A 299 21.54 -4.96 -9.69
N TRP A 300 20.48 -4.16 -9.82
CA TRP A 300 19.87 -3.84 -11.11
C TRP A 300 20.84 -3.15 -12.08
N ILE A 301 21.60 -2.16 -11.59
CA ILE A 301 22.65 -1.49 -12.38
C ILE A 301 23.73 -2.50 -12.80
N SER A 302 24.17 -3.35 -11.86
CA SER A 302 25.23 -4.34 -12.14
C SER A 302 24.77 -5.37 -13.19
N ASP A 303 23.53 -5.83 -13.12
CA ASP A 303 22.95 -6.75 -14.09
C ASP A 303 22.84 -6.08 -15.49
N CYS A 304 22.30 -4.87 -15.55
CA CYS A 304 22.24 -4.09 -16.78
C CYS A 304 23.64 -3.93 -17.41
N ALA A 305 24.66 -3.60 -16.61
CA ALA A 305 26.03 -3.36 -17.09
C ALA A 305 26.67 -4.59 -17.76
N THR A 306 26.14 -5.80 -17.54
CA THR A 306 26.55 -7.01 -18.26
C THR A 306 26.10 -7.01 -19.72
N GLN A 307 25.09 -6.22 -20.05
CA GLN A 307 24.51 -6.17 -21.40
C GLN A 307 25.16 -5.05 -22.25
N ALA A 308 25.46 -5.37 -23.49
CA ALA A 308 26.10 -4.42 -24.42
C ALA A 308 25.27 -3.17 -24.70
N THR A 309 23.97 -3.24 -24.49
CA THR A 309 22.98 -2.17 -24.73
C THR A 309 22.57 -1.43 -23.48
N CYS A 310 23.21 -1.69 -22.32
CA CYS A 310 22.86 -1.03 -21.08
C CYS A 310 23.01 0.50 -21.23
N PRO A 311 21.95 1.28 -20.99
CA PRO A 311 21.99 2.73 -21.13
C PRO A 311 22.73 3.43 -19.98
N MET A 312 22.92 2.73 -18.86
CA MET A 312 23.52 3.31 -17.64
C MET A 312 25.05 3.20 -17.60
N GLY A 313 25.69 2.55 -18.56
CA GLY A 313 27.16 2.38 -18.60
C GLY A 313 27.60 0.93 -18.54
N ARG A 314 28.87 0.68 -18.23
CA ARG A 314 29.55 -0.62 -18.34
C ARG A 314 29.94 -1.22 -16.99
N ASN A 315 29.72 -0.50 -15.93
CA ASN A 315 30.02 -0.94 -14.57
C ASN A 315 29.11 -0.20 -13.57
N LEU A 316 29.11 -0.68 -12.33
CA LEU A 316 28.27 -0.15 -11.26
C LEU A 316 28.49 1.36 -11.01
N GLN A 317 29.76 1.80 -11.02
CA GLN A 317 30.10 3.22 -10.74
C GLN A 317 29.53 4.15 -11.81
N GLU A 318 29.71 3.81 -13.09
CA GLU A 318 29.12 4.59 -14.20
C GLU A 318 27.59 4.62 -14.11
N GLY A 319 26.96 3.50 -13.72
CA GLY A 319 25.52 3.41 -13.59
C GLY A 319 24.99 4.27 -12.45
N ILE A 320 25.62 4.26 -11.28
CA ILE A 320 25.26 5.13 -10.16
C ILE A 320 25.37 6.60 -10.56
N GLU A 321 26.48 6.99 -11.23
CA GLU A 321 26.67 8.35 -11.70
C GLU A 321 25.61 8.76 -12.74
N THR A 322 25.21 7.83 -13.62
CA THR A 322 24.17 8.09 -14.62
C THR A 322 22.81 8.32 -13.96
N VAL A 323 22.42 7.48 -13.00
CA VAL A 323 21.16 7.62 -12.27
C VAL A 323 21.14 8.93 -11.48
N ARG A 324 22.23 9.23 -10.74
CA ARG A 324 22.34 10.47 -9.97
C ARG A 324 22.23 11.70 -10.88
N SER A 325 23.04 11.76 -11.95
CA SER A 325 23.01 12.90 -12.88
C SER A 325 21.65 13.08 -13.57
N PHE A 326 20.91 11.98 -13.75
CA PHE A 326 19.54 12.07 -14.26
C PHE A 326 18.61 12.71 -13.24
N LEU A 327 18.65 12.27 -11.98
CA LEU A 327 17.82 12.82 -10.90
C LEU A 327 18.15 14.30 -10.68
N ASP A 328 19.44 14.65 -10.54
CA ASP A 328 19.92 16.04 -10.38
C ASP A 328 19.44 16.93 -11.55
N SER A 329 19.32 16.39 -12.76
CA SER A 329 18.85 17.17 -13.93
C SER A 329 17.35 17.49 -13.88
N LEU A 330 16.58 16.77 -13.11
CA LEU A 330 15.13 16.99 -12.94
C LEU A 330 14.82 18.05 -11.89
N GLU A 331 15.74 18.31 -10.97
CA GLU A 331 15.62 19.35 -9.96
C GLU A 331 15.43 20.73 -10.62
N ASP A 332 16.34 21.10 -11.54
CA ASP A 332 16.30 22.38 -12.25
C ASP A 332 15.35 22.37 -13.46
N ASN A 333 15.11 21.21 -14.07
CA ASN A 333 14.37 21.08 -15.33
C ASN A 333 13.47 19.85 -15.35
N PRO A 334 12.28 19.91 -14.72
CA PRO A 334 11.32 18.82 -14.75
C PRO A 334 10.96 18.41 -16.18
N MET A 335 10.92 17.10 -16.44
CA MET A 335 10.65 16.59 -17.79
C MET A 335 9.15 16.66 -18.11
N ARG A 336 8.87 17.08 -19.34
CA ARG A 336 7.48 17.05 -19.86
C ARG A 336 7.00 15.61 -19.99
N THR A 337 5.81 15.36 -19.49
CA THR A 337 5.05 14.11 -19.68
C THR A 337 3.97 14.28 -20.73
N ASN A 338 3.14 13.26 -20.94
CA ASN A 338 1.96 13.34 -21.79
C ASN A 338 0.84 14.23 -21.16
N ASP A 339 0.93 14.52 -19.87
CA ASP A 339 0.07 15.47 -19.17
C ASP A 339 0.90 16.74 -18.89
N PRO A 340 0.57 17.88 -19.51
CA PRO A 340 1.32 19.12 -19.34
C PRO A 340 1.26 19.69 -17.92
N ASN A 341 0.28 19.27 -17.12
CA ASN A 341 0.10 19.72 -15.74
C ASN A 341 0.84 18.83 -14.75
N ARG A 342 1.46 17.73 -15.22
CA ARG A 342 2.15 16.74 -14.37
C ARG A 342 3.53 16.42 -14.95
N PRO A 343 4.48 17.35 -14.89
CA PRO A 343 5.86 17.09 -15.31
C PRO A 343 6.48 16.01 -14.41
N LEU A 344 7.48 15.30 -14.92
CA LEU A 344 8.29 14.40 -14.11
C LEU A 344 9.30 15.26 -13.32
N THR A 345 9.04 15.42 -12.05
CA THR A 345 9.96 16.06 -11.09
C THR A 345 10.98 15.05 -10.57
N GLU A 346 12.04 15.49 -9.89
CA GLU A 346 12.99 14.62 -9.22
C GLU A 346 12.26 13.70 -8.20
N ASN A 347 11.38 14.26 -7.37
CA ASN A 347 10.64 13.52 -6.36
C ASN A 347 9.78 12.38 -6.96
N LEU A 348 9.08 12.66 -8.06
CA LEU A 348 8.33 11.63 -8.80
C LEU A 348 9.23 10.56 -9.42
N ALA A 349 10.42 10.95 -9.90
CA ALA A 349 11.39 10.01 -10.46
C ALA A 349 11.98 9.10 -9.37
N VAL A 350 12.33 9.65 -8.20
CA VAL A 350 12.78 8.88 -7.02
C VAL A 350 11.68 7.92 -6.55
N THR A 351 10.43 8.38 -6.47
CA THR A 351 9.28 7.55 -6.11
C THR A 351 9.09 6.40 -7.10
N ALA A 352 9.17 6.67 -8.40
CA ALA A 352 9.06 5.66 -9.44
C ALA A 352 10.20 4.63 -9.37
N LEU A 353 11.45 5.11 -9.17
CA LEU A 353 12.63 4.25 -9.02
C LEU A 353 12.50 3.36 -7.79
N THR A 354 12.09 3.93 -6.65
CA THR A 354 11.84 3.21 -5.41
C THR A 354 10.79 2.12 -5.61
N GLY A 355 9.67 2.46 -6.24
CA GLY A 355 8.62 1.48 -6.57
C GLY A 355 9.11 0.36 -7.48
N ALA A 356 9.99 0.67 -8.43
CA ALA A 356 10.60 -0.31 -9.32
C ALA A 356 11.50 -1.29 -8.55
N MET A 357 12.20 -0.87 -7.52
CA MET A 357 13.12 -1.73 -6.75
C MET A 357 12.43 -2.84 -5.93
N TYR A 358 11.11 -2.78 -5.78
CA TYR A 358 10.33 -3.87 -5.17
C TYR A 358 10.09 -5.07 -6.10
N ASN A 359 10.42 -4.96 -7.38
CA ASN A 359 10.17 -6.02 -8.36
C ASN A 359 11.45 -6.39 -9.10
N THR A 360 11.75 -7.69 -9.21
CA THR A 360 12.94 -8.20 -9.91
C THR A 360 12.69 -8.54 -11.38
N GLN A 361 11.47 -8.30 -11.90
CA GLN A 361 11.05 -8.69 -13.26
C GLN A 361 10.93 -7.47 -14.22
N TRP A 362 11.81 -6.51 -14.07
CA TRP A 362 11.88 -5.33 -14.96
C TRP A 362 12.70 -5.57 -16.21
#